data_87a73c14c1c65790884145dfb47f6a5b
#
_entry.id   87a73c14c1c65790884145dfb47f6a5b
#
_cell.length_a   1.000
_cell.length_b   1.000
_cell.length_c   1.000
_cell.angle_alpha   90.00
_cell.angle_beta   90.00
_cell.angle_gamma   90.00
#
_symmetry.space_group_name_H-M   'P 1'
#
loop_
_entity.id
_entity.type
_entity.pdbx_description
1 polymer ?
#
loop_
_entity_poly.entity_id
_entity_poly.type
_entity_poly.pdbx_seq_one_letter_code
_entity_poly.pdbx_strand_id
1 'polypeptide(L)'
;AARVISDGLVSLGGEISPDGKTFYGWEPLAYNNQGVPYGDPNSSRIPTSNDIDRNGDGKPDSWPEGWYNPNLKRYVWPGALRQGSSNSDLESFFVVDDRSNREFKYYPFSDDSTRMGLGIEIECRYYQWSNPLAEDVIFLIYKVTNKSEKDLNEVVFGMWGDPHIGGPSNWQD
;
A
#
# COMPACT_ATOMS: atom_id res chain seq x y z
N ALA A 1 -10.92 25.90 -12.17
CA ALA A 1 -10.32 25.84 -10.83
C ALA A 1 -10.00 24.38 -10.54
N ALA A 2 -8.80 24.10 -10.04
CA ALA A 2 -8.44 22.77 -9.58
C ALA A 2 -9.35 22.36 -8.42
N ARG A 3 -9.75 21.10 -8.40
CA ARG A 3 -10.58 20.52 -7.34
C ARG A 3 -9.86 19.30 -6.80
N VAL A 4 -9.72 19.22 -5.50
CA VAL A 4 -9.28 17.98 -4.84
C VAL A 4 -10.42 16.97 -4.94
N ILE A 5 -10.10 15.76 -5.34
CA ILE A 5 -11.04 14.64 -5.50
C ILE A 5 -10.62 13.47 -4.61
N SER A 6 -9.34 13.35 -4.35
CA SER A 6 -8.77 12.35 -3.45
C SER A 6 -7.44 12.88 -2.93
N ASP A 7 -7.17 12.71 -1.67
CA ASP A 7 -5.86 12.96 -1.09
C ASP A 7 -5.51 11.88 -0.06
N GLY A 8 -4.25 11.83 0.33
CA GLY A 8 -3.73 10.90 1.33
C GLY A 8 -3.41 11.58 2.65
N LEU A 9 -3.82 12.83 2.83
CA LEU A 9 -3.60 13.55 4.05
C LEU A 9 -4.55 13.01 5.13
N VAL A 10 -4.01 12.33 6.10
CA VAL A 10 -4.70 12.04 7.35
C VAL A 10 -4.40 13.20 8.29
N SER A 11 -5.20 14.24 8.24
CA SER A 11 -5.09 15.30 9.23
C SER A 11 -5.62 14.83 10.58
N LEU A 12 -4.96 15.22 11.64
CA LEU A 12 -5.34 14.88 13.01
C LEU A 12 -6.79 15.32 13.30
N GLY A 13 -7.74 14.43 13.03
CA GLY A 13 -9.14 14.56 13.45
C GLY A 13 -10.16 14.94 12.39
N GLY A 14 -9.77 15.12 11.10
CA GLY A 14 -10.72 15.55 10.05
C GLY A 14 -11.14 14.48 9.05
N GLU A 15 -10.44 13.37 8.99
CA GLU A 15 -10.58 12.39 7.91
C GLU A 15 -11.03 11.02 8.40
N ILE A 16 -11.94 11.04 9.33
CA ILE A 16 -12.61 9.84 9.84
C ILE A 16 -14.08 9.93 9.49
N SER A 17 -14.65 8.79 9.08
CA SER A 17 -16.10 8.68 8.85
C SER A 17 -16.90 9.14 10.08
N PRO A 18 -18.14 9.62 9.90
CA PRO A 18 -18.97 10.07 11.02
C PRO A 18 -19.19 9.04 12.13
N ASP A 19 -19.06 7.75 11.81
CA ASP A 19 -19.14 6.64 12.76
C ASP A 19 -17.80 6.30 13.44
N GLY A 20 -16.73 7.02 13.10
CA GLY A 20 -15.39 6.84 13.68
C GLY A 20 -14.66 5.56 13.28
N LYS A 21 -15.14 4.83 12.27
CA LYS A 21 -14.62 3.49 11.94
C LYS A 21 -13.72 3.42 10.71
N THR A 22 -13.84 4.40 9.83
CA THR A 22 -13.11 4.38 8.55
C THR A 22 -12.26 5.63 8.44
N PHE A 23 -10.96 5.44 8.27
CA PHE A 23 -10.07 6.52 7.86
C PHE A 23 -10.25 6.76 6.37
N TYR A 24 -10.38 8.03 5.99
CA TYR A 24 -10.41 8.44 4.59
C TYR A 24 -8.97 8.65 4.12
N GLY A 25 -8.38 7.68 3.51
CA GLY A 25 -6.99 7.77 3.12
C GLY A 25 -6.55 6.64 2.22
N TRP A 26 -5.25 6.63 1.98
CA TRP A 26 -4.56 5.63 1.18
C TRP A 26 -3.85 4.66 2.13
N GLU A 27 -4.50 3.57 2.42
CA GLU A 27 -3.97 2.55 3.32
C GLU A 27 -3.60 1.27 2.58
N PRO A 28 -2.63 0.49 3.10
CA PRO A 28 -2.33 -0.82 2.57
C PRO A 28 -3.56 -1.72 2.62
N LEU A 29 -3.85 -2.35 1.48
CA LEU A 29 -5.00 -3.23 1.34
C LEU A 29 -4.60 -4.67 1.61
N ALA A 30 -5.44 -5.39 2.37
CA ALA A 30 -5.32 -6.82 2.48
C ALA A 30 -5.72 -7.54 1.16
N TYR A 31 -6.72 -6.99 0.45
CA TYR A 31 -7.22 -7.56 -0.80
C TYR A 31 -7.56 -6.47 -1.81
N ASN A 32 -7.36 -6.76 -3.10
CA ASN A 32 -7.87 -5.92 -4.16
C ASN A 32 -9.39 -6.14 -4.40
N ASN A 33 -9.96 -5.42 -5.37
CA ASN A 33 -11.39 -5.50 -5.69
C ASN A 33 -11.84 -6.89 -6.18
N GLN A 34 -10.93 -7.70 -6.70
CA GLN A 34 -11.19 -9.06 -7.16
C GLN A 34 -10.92 -10.12 -6.09
N GLY A 35 -10.64 -9.70 -4.84
CA GLY A 35 -10.30 -10.61 -3.76
C GLY A 35 -8.89 -11.18 -3.82
N VAL A 36 -8.02 -10.64 -4.68
CA VAL A 36 -6.61 -11.05 -4.73
C VAL A 36 -5.87 -10.46 -3.54
N PRO A 37 -5.24 -11.27 -2.70
CA PRO A 37 -4.59 -10.78 -1.50
C PRO A 37 -3.28 -10.07 -1.82
N TYR A 38 -3.05 -8.95 -1.14
CA TYR A 38 -1.80 -8.17 -1.18
C TYR A 38 -0.99 -8.29 0.11
N GLY A 39 -1.56 -8.88 1.13
CA GLY A 39 -0.98 -9.13 2.43
C GLY A 39 -1.90 -10.02 3.26
N ASP A 40 -1.46 -10.48 4.41
CA ASP A 40 -2.29 -11.22 5.34
C ASP A 40 -3.20 -10.24 6.11
N PRO A 41 -4.54 -10.33 5.99
CA PRO A 41 -5.46 -9.44 6.68
C PRO A 41 -5.39 -9.55 8.21
N ASN A 42 -4.79 -10.64 8.73
CA ASN A 42 -4.60 -10.85 10.15
C ASN A 42 -3.22 -10.37 10.63
N SER A 43 -2.34 -9.96 9.73
CA SER A 43 -1.03 -9.43 10.07
C SER A 43 -1.08 -7.92 10.22
N SER A 44 -0.48 -7.40 11.28
CA SER A 44 -0.25 -5.96 11.47
C SER A 44 1.01 -5.47 10.73
N ARG A 45 1.65 -6.32 9.94
CA ARG A 45 2.89 -6.00 9.24
C ARG A 45 2.69 -6.00 7.74
N ILE A 46 3.38 -5.08 7.08
CA ILE A 46 3.55 -5.10 5.62
C ILE A 46 4.44 -6.31 5.27
N PRO A 47 4.09 -7.08 4.24
CA PRO A 47 4.91 -8.19 3.78
C PRO A 47 6.32 -7.78 3.38
N THR A 48 7.30 -8.58 3.78
CA THR A 48 8.70 -8.42 3.40
C THR A 48 9.26 -9.72 2.84
N SER A 49 10.23 -9.59 1.90
CA SER A 49 10.81 -10.72 1.18
C SER A 49 11.58 -11.70 2.05
N ASN A 50 12.05 -11.24 3.21
CA ASN A 50 12.81 -12.02 4.19
C ASN A 50 11.99 -12.44 5.41
N ASP A 51 10.66 -12.28 5.36
CA ASP A 51 9.83 -12.72 6.48
C ASP A 51 9.86 -14.26 6.62
N ILE A 52 9.69 -14.70 7.86
CA ILE A 52 9.77 -16.11 8.23
C ILE A 52 8.49 -16.56 8.94
N ASP A 53 8.28 -17.83 8.93
CA ASP A 53 7.27 -18.52 9.72
C ASP A 53 7.74 -18.63 11.18
N ARG A 54 7.17 -17.83 12.07
CA ARG A 54 7.48 -17.85 13.52
C ARG A 54 6.45 -18.66 14.30
N ASN A 55 5.25 -18.80 13.74
CA ASN A 55 4.14 -19.49 14.40
C ASN A 55 4.07 -20.99 14.05
N GLY A 56 4.85 -21.44 13.05
CA GLY A 56 4.95 -22.85 12.66
C GLY A 56 3.81 -23.37 11.79
N ASP A 57 3.08 -22.48 11.11
CA ASP A 57 1.96 -22.85 10.22
C ASP A 57 2.40 -23.16 8.77
N GLY A 58 3.69 -22.99 8.46
CA GLY A 58 4.27 -23.23 7.13
C GLY A 58 4.22 -22.03 6.21
N LYS A 59 3.81 -20.86 6.71
CA LYS A 59 3.69 -19.61 5.97
C LYS A 59 4.50 -18.49 6.65
N PRO A 60 5.26 -17.65 5.93
CA PRO A 60 5.82 -16.43 6.51
C PRO A 60 4.71 -15.54 7.08
N ASP A 61 4.90 -15.04 8.30
CA ASP A 61 3.84 -14.44 9.13
C ASP A 61 3.03 -13.33 8.45
N SER A 62 3.66 -12.53 7.59
CA SER A 62 3.01 -11.41 6.90
C SER A 62 2.52 -11.74 5.49
N TRP A 63 2.81 -12.95 4.98
CA TRP A 63 2.45 -13.30 3.62
C TRP A 63 1.01 -13.82 3.56
N PRO A 64 0.23 -13.45 2.52
CA PRO A 64 -1.12 -13.94 2.34
C PRO A 64 -1.16 -15.38 1.83
N GLU A 65 -2.24 -16.10 2.14
CA GLU A 65 -2.49 -17.46 1.65
C GLU A 65 -2.39 -17.60 0.13
N GLY A 66 -2.82 -16.58 -0.61
CA GLY A 66 -2.79 -16.56 -2.07
C GLY A 66 -1.39 -16.59 -2.70
N TRP A 67 -0.33 -16.41 -1.90
CA TRP A 67 1.04 -16.55 -2.42
C TRP A 67 1.57 -17.98 -2.36
N TYR A 68 0.75 -18.94 -1.94
CA TYR A 68 1.11 -20.35 -2.02
C TYR A 68 1.12 -20.83 -3.47
N ASN A 69 2.24 -21.39 -3.90
CA ASN A 69 2.38 -21.98 -5.22
C ASN A 69 2.20 -23.51 -5.13
N PRO A 70 1.10 -24.10 -5.64
CA PRO A 70 0.82 -25.51 -5.51
C PRO A 70 1.80 -26.39 -6.30
N ASN A 71 2.36 -25.87 -7.39
CA ASN A 71 3.34 -26.62 -8.20
C ASN A 71 4.69 -26.73 -7.48
N LEU A 72 5.07 -25.68 -6.75
CA LEU A 72 6.31 -25.66 -5.97
C LEU A 72 6.11 -26.14 -4.52
N LYS A 73 4.85 -26.35 -4.10
CA LYS A 73 4.44 -26.74 -2.75
C LYS A 73 5.03 -25.83 -1.66
N ARG A 74 5.08 -24.54 -1.92
CA ARG A 74 5.60 -23.52 -1.00
C ARG A 74 5.03 -22.15 -1.29
N TYR A 75 5.14 -21.26 -0.32
CA TYR A 75 4.91 -19.83 -0.52
C TYR A 75 6.00 -19.19 -1.37
N VAL A 76 5.62 -18.24 -2.22
CA VAL A 76 6.52 -17.64 -3.20
C VAL A 76 6.36 -16.14 -3.18
N TRP A 77 7.48 -15.43 -2.98
CA TRP A 77 7.52 -13.97 -3.01
C TRP A 77 7.14 -13.43 -4.40
N PRO A 78 6.24 -12.43 -4.49
CA PRO A 78 5.85 -11.83 -5.78
C PRO A 78 6.89 -10.80 -6.24
N GLY A 79 8.12 -11.23 -6.49
CA GLY A 79 9.20 -10.35 -6.91
C GLY A 79 8.90 -9.59 -8.20
N ALA A 80 9.38 -8.35 -8.31
CA ALA A 80 9.06 -7.45 -9.42
C ALA A 80 9.58 -7.95 -10.77
N LEU A 81 10.76 -8.54 -10.81
CA LEU A 81 11.39 -9.03 -12.05
C LEU A 81 11.30 -10.55 -12.16
N ARG A 82 11.27 -11.26 -11.05
CA ARG A 82 11.25 -12.70 -11.02
C ARG A 82 10.47 -13.21 -9.82
N GLN A 83 9.50 -14.05 -10.07
CA GLN A 83 8.75 -14.72 -9.03
C GLN A 83 9.68 -15.56 -8.12
N GLY A 84 9.52 -15.41 -6.82
CA GLY A 84 10.26 -16.15 -5.81
C GLY A 84 11.60 -15.55 -5.40
N SER A 85 11.95 -14.36 -5.91
CA SER A 85 13.16 -13.67 -5.49
C SER A 85 12.95 -12.16 -5.38
N SER A 86 13.62 -11.56 -4.41
CA SER A 86 13.83 -10.11 -4.35
C SER A 86 15.06 -9.72 -5.17
N ASN A 87 15.10 -8.46 -5.61
CA ASN A 87 16.28 -7.85 -6.24
C ASN A 87 17.18 -7.14 -5.23
N SER A 88 16.81 -7.15 -3.97
CA SER A 88 17.48 -6.49 -2.85
C SER A 88 17.61 -7.46 -1.67
N ASP A 89 18.37 -7.07 -0.67
CA ASP A 89 18.48 -7.85 0.57
C ASP A 89 17.17 -7.83 1.36
N LEU A 90 16.45 -6.71 1.28
CA LEU A 90 15.11 -6.55 1.82
C LEU A 90 14.20 -5.86 0.80
N GLU A 91 13.08 -6.46 0.49
CA GLU A 91 12.00 -5.88 -0.29
C GLU A 91 10.71 -5.90 0.53
N SER A 92 10.00 -4.76 0.60
CA SER A 92 8.61 -4.72 1.07
C SER A 92 7.69 -4.60 -0.13
N PHE A 93 6.51 -5.18 -0.02
CA PHE A 93 5.48 -5.10 -1.05
C PHE A 93 4.11 -4.91 -0.44
N PHE A 94 3.40 -3.89 -0.89
CA PHE A 94 2.00 -3.67 -0.54
C PHE A 94 1.30 -2.87 -1.62
N VAL A 95 -0.01 -2.83 -1.56
CA VAL A 95 -0.85 -2.07 -2.48
C VAL A 95 -1.77 -1.17 -1.68
N VAL A 96 -1.93 0.05 -2.14
CA VAL A 96 -2.90 1.00 -1.61
C VAL A 96 -3.87 1.42 -2.69
N ASP A 97 -5.09 1.74 -2.31
CA ASP A 97 -6.06 2.38 -3.18
C ASP A 97 -6.85 3.44 -2.39
N ASP A 98 -7.65 4.20 -3.08
CA ASP A 98 -8.44 5.28 -2.51
C ASP A 98 -9.92 4.91 -2.28
N ARG A 99 -10.24 3.61 -2.16
CA ARG A 99 -11.63 3.15 -1.95
C ARG A 99 -12.24 3.64 -0.64
N SER A 100 -11.41 3.86 0.37
CA SER A 100 -11.82 4.39 1.67
C SER A 100 -11.97 5.89 1.67
N ASN A 101 -11.46 6.59 0.66
CA ASN A 101 -11.54 8.04 0.57
C ASN A 101 -12.94 8.49 0.15
N ARG A 102 -13.79 8.76 1.15
CA ARG A 102 -15.19 9.16 0.98
C ARG A 102 -15.44 10.64 1.28
N GLU A 103 -14.39 11.39 1.45
CA GLU A 103 -14.47 12.83 1.72
C GLU A 103 -15.06 13.56 0.52
N PHE A 104 -14.65 13.18 -0.69
CA PHE A 104 -15.10 13.83 -1.91
C PHE A 104 -16.07 12.94 -2.69
N LYS A 105 -17.23 13.51 -3.05
CA LYS A 105 -18.22 12.83 -3.89
C LYS A 105 -17.76 12.75 -5.34
N TYR A 106 -17.01 11.74 -5.66
CA TYR A 106 -16.58 11.41 -6.99
C TYR A 106 -16.68 9.88 -7.17
N TYR A 107 -17.29 9.46 -8.26
CA TYR A 107 -17.57 8.05 -8.53
C TYR A 107 -16.76 7.60 -9.75
N PRO A 108 -15.73 6.79 -9.55
CA PRO A 108 -14.85 6.35 -10.61
C PRO A 108 -15.47 5.31 -11.54
N PHE A 109 -16.48 4.58 -11.06
CA PHE A 109 -17.20 3.53 -11.80
C PHE A 109 -18.66 3.92 -11.98
N SER A 110 -19.20 3.63 -13.17
CA SER A 110 -20.60 3.97 -13.51
C SER A 110 -21.61 3.03 -12.88
N ASP A 111 -21.20 1.79 -12.62
CA ASP A 111 -22.03 0.70 -12.10
C ASP A 111 -21.91 0.51 -10.59
N ASP A 112 -20.95 1.21 -9.92
CA ASP A 112 -20.74 1.12 -8.48
C ASP A 112 -20.77 2.49 -7.80
N SER A 113 -21.94 2.88 -7.36
CA SER A 113 -22.15 4.13 -6.59
C SER A 113 -21.65 4.07 -5.15
N THR A 114 -21.20 2.92 -4.67
CA THR A 114 -20.63 2.76 -3.33
C THR A 114 -19.13 3.07 -3.31
N ARG A 115 -18.46 2.96 -4.46
CA ARG A 115 -17.04 3.23 -4.65
C ARG A 115 -16.83 4.72 -4.92
N MET A 116 -16.10 5.37 -4.04
CA MET A 116 -15.66 6.77 -4.19
C MET A 116 -14.15 6.83 -4.41
N GLY A 117 -13.61 8.04 -4.48
CA GLY A 117 -12.21 8.30 -4.82
C GLY A 117 -11.98 8.33 -6.33
N LEU A 118 -10.74 8.44 -6.75
CA LEU A 118 -10.34 8.48 -8.16
C LEU A 118 -10.39 7.12 -8.86
N GLY A 119 -10.38 6.02 -8.10
CA GLY A 119 -10.24 4.67 -8.63
C GLY A 119 -8.81 4.37 -9.05
N ILE A 120 -7.84 4.91 -8.33
CA ILE A 120 -6.41 4.65 -8.53
C ILE A 120 -5.97 3.52 -7.58
N GLU A 121 -5.08 2.68 -8.08
CA GLU A 121 -4.37 1.66 -7.32
C GLU A 121 -2.87 1.93 -7.43
N ILE A 122 -2.16 1.88 -6.30
CA ILE A 122 -0.72 2.08 -6.24
C ILE A 122 -0.06 0.84 -5.66
N GLU A 123 0.73 0.16 -6.48
CA GLU A 123 1.64 -0.89 -6.04
C GLU A 123 2.91 -0.23 -5.51
N CYS A 124 3.25 -0.53 -4.27
CA CYS A 124 4.38 0.04 -3.56
C CYS A 124 5.43 -1.03 -3.32
N ARG A 125 6.67 -0.75 -3.69
CA ARG A 125 7.83 -1.60 -3.42
C ARG A 125 8.96 -0.78 -2.84
N TYR A 126 9.47 -1.22 -1.71
CA TYR A 126 10.59 -0.58 -1.04
C TYR A 126 11.75 -1.55 -1.02
N TYR A 127 12.92 -1.08 -1.44
CA TYR A 127 14.13 -1.88 -1.57
C TYR A 127 15.23 -1.31 -0.71
N GLN A 128 15.94 -2.19 -0.03
CA GLN A 128 17.10 -1.86 0.78
C GLN A 128 18.21 -2.89 0.55
N TRP A 129 19.44 -2.41 0.52
CA TRP A 129 20.65 -3.24 0.38
C TRP A 129 21.57 -3.02 1.57
N SER A 130 22.26 -4.07 1.99
CA SER A 130 23.31 -4.03 3.01
C SER A 130 24.68 -3.66 2.44
N ASN A 131 24.78 -3.37 1.15
CA ASN A 131 26.01 -2.92 0.53
C ASN A 131 26.40 -1.53 1.07
N PRO A 132 27.69 -1.30 1.51
CA PRO A 132 28.12 -0.01 2.04
C PRO A 132 27.87 1.21 1.13
N LEU A 133 27.69 1.01 -0.15
CA LEU A 133 27.36 2.10 -1.10
C LEU A 133 25.85 2.43 -1.14
N ALA A 134 25.01 1.62 -0.50
CA ALA A 134 23.55 1.75 -0.58
C ALA A 134 22.83 1.49 0.75
N GLU A 135 23.57 1.19 1.84
CA GLU A 135 22.98 0.80 3.13
C GLU A 135 22.16 1.91 3.79
N ASP A 136 22.49 3.17 3.49
CA ASP A 136 21.80 4.36 4.00
C ASP A 136 20.67 4.86 3.08
N VAL A 137 20.32 4.07 2.04
CA VAL A 137 19.32 4.48 1.03
C VAL A 137 18.19 3.47 0.98
N ILE A 138 16.95 3.97 0.98
CA ILE A 138 15.75 3.19 0.68
C ILE A 138 15.22 3.64 -0.68
N PHE A 139 15.06 2.70 -1.60
CA PHE A 139 14.48 2.97 -2.91
C PHE A 139 12.98 2.69 -2.86
N LEU A 140 12.18 3.70 -3.15
CA LEU A 140 10.73 3.62 -3.15
C LEU A 140 10.24 3.62 -4.61
N ILE A 141 9.56 2.55 -5.02
CA ILE A 141 8.99 2.43 -6.36
C ILE A 141 7.48 2.35 -6.24
N TYR A 142 6.81 3.29 -6.87
CA TYR A 142 5.36 3.36 -6.94
C TYR A 142 4.89 3.14 -8.38
N LYS A 143 4.05 2.12 -8.57
CA LYS A 143 3.37 1.88 -9.83
C LYS A 143 1.92 2.31 -9.70
N VAL A 144 1.60 3.46 -10.25
CA VAL A 144 0.27 4.05 -10.22
C VAL A 144 -0.54 3.54 -11.40
N THR A 145 -1.71 2.98 -11.14
CA THR A 145 -2.61 2.44 -12.17
C THR A 145 -3.99 3.06 -12.02
N ASN A 146 -4.48 3.67 -13.08
CA ASN A 146 -5.89 4.06 -13.16
C ASN A 146 -6.75 2.80 -13.39
N LYS A 147 -7.58 2.46 -12.43
CA LYS A 147 -8.55 1.36 -12.50
C LYS A 147 -9.96 1.86 -12.82
N SER A 148 -10.15 3.17 -12.84
CA SER A 148 -11.45 3.77 -13.12
C SER A 148 -11.84 3.64 -14.59
N GLU A 149 -13.13 3.86 -14.88
CA GLU A 149 -13.66 3.97 -16.24
C GLU A 149 -13.44 5.36 -16.86
N LYS A 150 -12.80 6.27 -16.13
CA LYS A 150 -12.65 7.67 -16.52
C LYS A 150 -11.21 8.01 -16.86
N ASP A 151 -11.05 8.85 -17.87
CA ASP A 151 -9.75 9.43 -18.17
C ASP A 151 -9.39 10.49 -17.10
N LEU A 152 -8.19 10.39 -16.58
CA LEU A 152 -7.61 11.34 -15.64
C LEU A 152 -6.56 12.16 -16.38
N ASN A 153 -6.97 13.33 -16.91
CA ASN A 153 -6.13 14.11 -17.83
C ASN A 153 -4.95 14.81 -17.15
N GLU A 154 -5.11 15.18 -15.88
CA GLU A 154 -4.08 15.87 -15.11
C GLU A 154 -4.03 15.27 -13.70
N VAL A 155 -3.06 14.39 -13.48
CA VAL A 155 -2.81 13.78 -12.17
C VAL A 155 -1.46 14.29 -11.67
N VAL A 156 -1.43 14.80 -10.46
CA VAL A 156 -0.19 15.16 -9.78
C VAL A 156 0.03 14.14 -8.66
N PHE A 157 1.15 13.47 -8.70
CA PHE A 157 1.62 12.61 -7.62
C PHE A 157 2.67 13.37 -6.82
N GLY A 158 2.45 13.51 -5.54
CA GLY A 158 3.37 14.17 -4.63
C GLY A 158 3.59 13.33 -3.39
N MET A 159 4.77 13.43 -2.81
CA MET A 159 5.06 12.92 -1.48
C MET A 159 5.14 14.10 -0.53
N TRP A 160 4.37 14.03 0.55
CA TRP A 160 4.48 14.95 1.66
C TRP A 160 5.18 14.25 2.82
N GLY A 161 6.13 14.90 3.44
CA GLY A 161 6.87 14.38 4.58
C GLY A 161 6.93 15.40 5.68
N ASP A 162 6.66 14.95 6.89
CA ASP A 162 6.76 15.74 8.11
C ASP A 162 7.64 14.96 9.11
N PRO A 163 8.96 15.01 8.94
CA PRO A 163 9.87 14.26 9.79
C PRO A 163 10.02 14.95 11.15
N HIS A 164 9.43 14.36 12.17
CA HIS A 164 9.70 14.77 13.56
C HIS A 164 11.06 14.23 14.01
N ILE A 165 12.06 15.10 14.01
CA ILE A 165 13.39 14.79 14.51
C ILE A 165 13.43 15.09 16.01
N GLY A 166 13.73 14.10 16.85
CA GLY A 166 13.81 14.29 18.31
C GLY A 166 12.71 13.65 19.15
N GLY A 167 11.77 12.95 18.51
CA GLY A 167 10.74 12.15 19.20
C GLY A 167 9.49 12.93 19.61
N PRO A 168 8.55 12.25 20.27
CA PRO A 168 7.19 12.77 20.52
C PRO A 168 7.08 14.00 21.40
N SER A 169 8.15 14.41 22.05
CA SER A 169 8.20 15.61 22.90
C SER A 169 8.69 16.86 22.18
N ASN A 170 9.12 16.72 20.94
CA ASN A 170 9.66 17.82 20.15
C ASN A 170 8.74 18.13 18.94
N TRP A 171 7.63 18.81 19.24
CA TRP A 171 6.62 19.18 18.25
C TRP A 171 6.87 20.55 17.59
N GLN A 172 8.03 21.17 17.82
CA GLN A 172 8.31 22.54 17.41
C GLN A 172 9.46 22.66 16.39
N ASP A 173 9.91 21.56 15.82
CA ASP A 173 10.95 21.56 14.77
C ASP A 173 10.35 21.61 13.37
#